data_febd1fc7c5911db4c0b71a0c8e8740ea
#
_entry.id   febd1fc7c5911db4c0b71a0c8e8740ea
#
_cell.length_a   1.000
_cell.length_b   1.000
_cell.length_c   1.000
_cell.angle_alpha   90.00
_cell.angle_beta   90.00
_cell.angle_gamma   90.00
#
_symmetry.space_group_name_H-M   'P 1'
#
loop_
_entity.id
_entity.type
_entity.pdbx_description
1 polymer ?
#
loop_
_entity_poly.entity_id
_entity_poly.type
_entity_poly.pdbx_seq_one_letter_code
_entity_poly.pdbx_strand_id
1 'polypeptide(L)'
;GDVGNVDQPIIKDPRCTDTADYVVVESTYGNRVHSSEKIDYVSEFTRILKETFDAGGNVVIPSFAVGRTQEMLYFIREIKEHGLLPEYSDFEVYLDSPLAIEATKVFTKNMRECFDEEAIKLVDEGINPLVFPGLKTSVTSDDSKLINFIEKPKVIISASGMCDAGRIRHHLKHNLWRKECTILFVGYQANGTLGRRLLEGEKNIKLFGEPIEVHARIESLHGISGHADMNGLIAWLKGFKTPLQHVFVVHGEDTVTEEFAQKVEETLGCPAWAPFPNGEVDLAANEILNEGVRIAVKGKKPSQKKADAAFERLIAAGRRLLDVIYRREGIPNKDKAKFESQINNLADKWDRWE
;
A
#
# COMPACT_ATOMS: atom_id res chain seq x y z
N GLY A 1 -5.98 5.54 14.54
CA GLY A 1 -5.80 4.95 13.21
C GLY A 1 -5.33 5.97 12.19
N ASP A 2 -5.28 5.56 10.92
CA ASP A 2 -4.93 6.46 9.83
C ASP A 2 -6.04 7.49 9.63
N VAL A 3 -5.67 8.74 9.38
CA VAL A 3 -6.59 9.83 9.06
C VAL A 3 -6.45 10.14 7.58
N GLY A 4 -7.57 10.05 6.83
CA GLY A 4 -7.58 10.35 5.40
C GLY A 4 -7.30 11.83 5.13
N ASN A 5 -6.78 12.10 3.93
CA ASN A 5 -6.70 13.46 3.43
C ASN A 5 -8.11 13.95 3.04
N VAL A 6 -8.33 15.25 3.04
CA VAL A 6 -9.57 15.88 2.59
C VAL A 6 -9.60 16.03 1.06
N ASP A 7 -10.78 16.24 0.50
CA ASP A 7 -11.01 16.41 -0.94
C ASP A 7 -10.43 15.25 -1.79
N GLN A 8 -10.41 14.03 -1.22
CA GLN A 8 -10.01 12.84 -1.99
C GLN A 8 -11.16 12.44 -2.92
N PRO A 9 -10.87 12.07 -4.18
CA PRO A 9 -11.91 11.59 -5.09
C PRO A 9 -12.55 10.30 -4.55
N ILE A 10 -13.82 10.10 -4.86
CA ILE A 10 -14.64 8.92 -4.57
C ILE A 10 -15.15 8.87 -3.14
N ILE A 11 -14.31 9.09 -2.14
CA ILE A 11 -14.67 8.86 -0.73
C ILE A 11 -14.90 10.16 0.02
N LYS A 12 -15.85 10.09 0.96
CA LYS A 12 -16.13 11.20 1.88
C LYS A 12 -14.92 11.58 2.71
N ASP A 13 -14.82 12.84 3.07
CA ASP A 13 -13.82 13.33 3.99
C ASP A 13 -13.85 12.63 5.36
N PRO A 14 -12.71 12.57 6.05
CA PRO A 14 -12.62 11.99 7.38
C PRO A 14 -13.59 12.63 8.35
N ARG A 15 -14.36 11.81 9.06
CA ARG A 15 -15.24 12.27 10.13
C ARG A 15 -14.50 12.30 11.45
N CYS A 16 -14.72 13.35 12.23
CA CYS A 16 -14.32 13.39 13.61
C CYS A 16 -15.40 12.72 14.48
N THR A 17 -14.98 12.01 15.52
CA THR A 17 -15.86 11.52 16.58
C THR A 17 -16.10 12.66 17.57
N ASP A 18 -17.33 12.79 18.08
CA ASP A 18 -17.67 13.91 18.97
C ASP A 18 -16.91 13.86 20.30
N THR A 19 -16.69 12.68 20.84
CA THR A 19 -16.09 12.48 22.17
C THR A 19 -15.09 11.33 22.17
N ALA A 20 -13.98 11.52 22.86
CA ALA A 20 -13.03 10.47 23.23
C ALA A 20 -12.27 10.92 24.49
N ASP A 21 -11.83 9.97 25.31
CA ASP A 21 -10.87 10.21 26.38
C ASP A 21 -9.45 10.10 25.85
N TYR A 22 -9.19 9.10 25.01
CA TYR A 22 -7.89 8.77 24.42
C TYR A 22 -7.98 8.65 22.92
N VAL A 23 -6.98 9.15 22.23
CA VAL A 23 -6.85 9.05 20.77
C VAL A 23 -5.53 8.42 20.38
N VAL A 24 -5.58 7.45 19.48
CA VAL A 24 -4.39 6.91 18.81
C VAL A 24 -4.42 7.37 17.36
N VAL A 25 -3.48 8.21 16.97
CA VAL A 25 -3.44 8.87 15.65
C VAL A 25 -2.12 8.58 14.94
N GLU A 26 -2.20 8.50 13.61
CA GLU A 26 -1.02 8.41 12.75
C GLU A 26 -0.19 9.70 12.74
N SER A 27 1.02 9.61 12.15
CA SER A 27 1.89 10.75 11.91
C SER A 27 2.71 10.62 10.62
N THR A 28 2.18 9.95 9.59
CA THR A 28 2.88 9.75 8.31
C THR A 28 3.43 11.05 7.74
N TYR A 29 2.65 12.11 7.80
CA TYR A 29 3.04 13.47 7.41
C TYR A 29 2.94 14.47 8.56
N GLY A 30 3.21 14.05 9.77
CA GLY A 30 3.10 14.85 11.00
C GLY A 30 4.00 16.09 11.05
N ASN A 31 5.02 16.18 10.21
CA ASN A 31 5.96 17.30 10.17
C ASN A 31 5.98 18.08 8.83
N ARG A 32 5.02 17.82 7.95
CA ARG A 32 4.94 18.52 6.66
C ARG A 32 3.51 18.85 6.28
N VAL A 33 3.37 19.83 5.40
CA VAL A 33 2.10 20.26 4.82
C VAL A 33 2.10 19.92 3.34
N HIS A 34 0.97 19.44 2.83
CA HIS A 34 0.80 19.18 1.41
C HIS A 34 0.75 20.50 0.63
N SER A 35 1.13 20.48 -0.65
CA SER A 35 0.99 21.65 -1.50
C SER A 35 -0.49 22.05 -1.58
N SER A 36 -0.73 23.36 -1.47
CA SER A 36 -2.07 23.93 -1.68
C SER A 36 -2.44 24.05 -3.16
N GLU A 37 -1.53 23.75 -4.08
CA GLU A 37 -1.83 23.79 -5.51
C GLU A 37 -2.77 22.63 -5.86
N LYS A 38 -3.92 22.95 -6.42
CA LYS A 38 -4.83 21.96 -7.00
C LYS A 38 -4.19 21.40 -8.27
N ILE A 39 -3.76 20.14 -8.19
CA ILE A 39 -3.22 19.43 -9.34
C ILE A 39 -4.38 18.84 -10.12
N ASP A 40 -4.43 19.12 -11.43
CA ASP A 40 -5.35 18.44 -12.33
C ASP A 40 -4.78 17.05 -12.69
N TYR A 41 -5.13 16.07 -11.86
CA TYR A 41 -4.66 14.69 -12.03
C TYR A 41 -5.13 14.06 -13.33
N VAL A 42 -6.34 14.40 -13.79
CA VAL A 42 -6.92 13.85 -15.02
C VAL A 42 -6.12 14.35 -16.23
N SER A 43 -5.82 15.64 -16.31
CA SER A 43 -5.00 16.21 -17.39
C SER A 43 -3.57 15.66 -17.38
N GLU A 44 -2.95 15.58 -16.22
CA GLU A 44 -1.57 15.06 -16.12
C GLU A 44 -1.50 13.56 -16.47
N PHE A 45 -2.47 12.78 -16.02
CA PHE A 45 -2.55 11.37 -16.36
C PHE A 45 -2.83 11.17 -17.85
N THR A 46 -3.72 11.99 -18.43
CA THR A 46 -4.00 12.00 -19.89
C THR A 46 -2.73 12.28 -20.70
N ARG A 47 -1.93 13.27 -20.28
CA ARG A 47 -0.63 13.57 -20.92
C ARG A 47 0.30 12.37 -20.90
N ILE A 48 0.46 11.72 -19.74
CA ILE A 48 1.34 10.56 -19.59
C ILE A 48 0.87 9.38 -20.45
N LEU A 49 -0.45 9.12 -20.47
CA LEU A 49 -1.03 8.08 -21.32
C LEU A 49 -0.75 8.36 -22.79
N LYS A 50 -1.05 9.60 -23.27
CA LYS A 50 -0.85 9.97 -24.65
C LYS A 50 0.59 9.82 -25.11
N GLU A 51 1.53 10.41 -24.38
CA GLU A 51 2.96 10.33 -24.71
C GLU A 51 3.47 8.88 -24.76
N THR A 52 2.98 8.03 -23.85
CA THR A 52 3.38 6.62 -23.80
C THR A 52 2.78 5.82 -24.95
N PHE A 53 1.51 6.07 -25.28
CA PHE A 53 0.83 5.36 -26.35
C PHE A 53 1.34 5.81 -27.74
N ASP A 54 1.65 7.11 -27.91
CA ASP A 54 2.29 7.64 -29.13
C ASP A 54 3.66 6.96 -29.37
N ALA A 55 4.37 6.60 -28.31
CA ALA A 55 5.60 5.82 -28.40
C ALA A 55 5.39 4.31 -28.61
N GLY A 56 4.15 3.82 -28.57
CA GLY A 56 3.80 2.40 -28.69
C GLY A 56 4.04 1.58 -27.42
N GLY A 57 4.14 2.23 -26.26
CA GLY A 57 4.45 1.61 -24.97
C GLY A 57 3.24 1.36 -24.08
N ASN A 58 3.49 0.68 -22.97
CA ASN A 58 2.53 0.44 -21.90
C ASN A 58 2.74 1.42 -20.74
N VAL A 59 1.64 1.83 -20.08
CA VAL A 59 1.72 2.47 -18.77
C VAL A 59 1.52 1.43 -17.68
N VAL A 60 2.54 1.22 -16.86
CA VAL A 60 2.50 0.26 -15.73
C VAL A 60 2.42 1.04 -14.43
N ILE A 61 1.38 0.78 -13.63
CA ILE A 61 1.07 1.52 -12.42
C ILE A 61 1.21 0.59 -11.21
N PRO A 62 2.32 0.67 -10.46
CA PRO A 62 2.41 0.07 -9.14
C PRO A 62 1.42 0.76 -8.19
N SER A 63 0.46 0.03 -7.65
CA SER A 63 -0.60 0.62 -6.83
C SER A 63 -0.90 -0.22 -5.60
N PHE A 64 -1.28 0.45 -4.51
CA PHE A 64 -1.88 -0.24 -3.37
C PHE A 64 -3.25 -0.78 -3.75
N ALA A 65 -3.58 -1.97 -3.26
CA ALA A 65 -4.82 -2.65 -3.62
C ALA A 65 -6.08 -1.94 -3.14
N VAL A 66 -5.98 -1.17 -2.05
CA VAL A 66 -7.08 -0.43 -1.43
C VAL A 66 -6.82 1.07 -1.54
N GLY A 67 -7.82 1.84 -1.90
CA GLY A 67 -7.81 3.29 -2.06
C GLY A 67 -7.18 3.71 -3.39
N ARG A 68 -5.88 3.68 -3.52
CA ARG A 68 -5.14 4.20 -4.68
C ARG A 68 -5.52 3.55 -6.00
N THR A 69 -5.74 2.25 -6.02
CA THR A 69 -6.21 1.56 -7.23
C THR A 69 -7.57 2.09 -7.68
N GLN A 70 -8.49 2.30 -6.76
CA GLN A 70 -9.83 2.78 -7.06
C GLN A 70 -9.79 4.23 -7.58
N GLU A 71 -8.94 5.09 -7.04
CA GLU A 71 -8.73 6.45 -7.55
C GLU A 71 -8.19 6.43 -8.99
N MET A 72 -7.24 5.53 -9.30
CA MET A 72 -6.74 5.40 -10.68
C MET A 72 -7.84 4.93 -11.64
N LEU A 73 -8.70 4.01 -11.21
CA LEU A 73 -9.85 3.58 -12.02
C LEU A 73 -10.83 4.75 -12.24
N TYR A 74 -11.08 5.56 -11.24
CA TYR A 74 -11.92 6.75 -11.31
C TYR A 74 -11.39 7.75 -12.35
N PHE A 75 -10.12 8.13 -12.26
CA PHE A 75 -9.51 9.05 -13.24
C PHE A 75 -9.50 8.50 -14.66
N ILE A 76 -9.24 7.20 -14.84
CA ILE A 76 -9.29 6.58 -16.18
C ILE A 76 -10.72 6.58 -16.73
N ARG A 77 -11.73 6.36 -15.88
CA ARG A 77 -13.13 6.49 -16.28
C ARG A 77 -13.41 7.89 -16.83
N GLU A 78 -13.00 8.94 -16.10
CA GLU A 78 -13.16 10.32 -16.54
C GLU A 78 -12.47 10.59 -17.88
N ILE A 79 -11.22 10.14 -18.05
CA ILE A 79 -10.47 10.28 -19.30
C ILE A 79 -11.26 9.65 -20.48
N LYS A 80 -11.83 8.46 -20.28
CA LYS A 80 -12.59 7.75 -21.31
C LYS A 80 -13.96 8.38 -21.56
N GLU A 81 -14.67 8.76 -20.54
CA GLU A 81 -16.02 9.34 -20.63
C GLU A 81 -16.01 10.70 -21.32
N HIS A 82 -15.02 11.53 -21.00
CA HIS A 82 -14.85 12.84 -21.63
C HIS A 82 -14.09 12.77 -22.96
N GLY A 83 -13.69 11.58 -23.42
CA GLY A 83 -12.99 11.40 -24.69
C GLY A 83 -11.66 12.15 -24.78
N LEU A 84 -10.91 12.26 -23.67
CA LEU A 84 -9.68 13.04 -23.60
C LEU A 84 -8.52 12.43 -24.40
N LEU A 85 -8.66 11.17 -24.83
CA LEU A 85 -7.71 10.45 -25.70
C LEU A 85 -8.42 9.89 -26.93
N PRO A 86 -8.88 10.74 -27.87
CA PRO A 86 -9.72 10.29 -28.98
C PRO A 86 -9.00 9.32 -29.92
N GLU A 87 -7.67 9.45 -30.09
CA GLU A 87 -6.86 8.56 -30.93
C GLU A 87 -6.71 7.15 -30.33
N TYR A 88 -6.94 7.03 -29.02
CA TYR A 88 -6.81 5.80 -28.23
C TYR A 88 -8.09 5.45 -27.47
N SER A 89 -9.27 5.84 -27.93
CA SER A 89 -10.56 5.69 -27.23
C SER A 89 -10.84 4.27 -26.75
N ASP A 90 -10.28 3.25 -27.42
CA ASP A 90 -10.45 1.81 -27.15
C ASP A 90 -9.29 1.18 -26.36
N PHE A 91 -8.41 2.00 -25.72
CA PHE A 91 -7.34 1.44 -24.92
C PHE A 91 -7.86 0.57 -23.76
N GLU A 92 -7.13 -0.50 -23.48
CA GLU A 92 -7.49 -1.45 -22.44
C GLU A 92 -6.75 -1.15 -21.13
N VAL A 93 -7.42 -1.42 -20.03
CA VAL A 93 -6.87 -1.30 -18.68
C VAL A 93 -6.96 -2.65 -17.97
N TYR A 94 -5.85 -3.15 -17.52
CA TYR A 94 -5.77 -4.42 -16.82
C TYR A 94 -5.56 -4.19 -15.33
N LEU A 95 -6.57 -4.56 -14.52
CA LEU A 95 -6.45 -4.65 -13.08
C LEU A 95 -5.94 -6.04 -12.71
N ASP A 96 -4.63 -6.14 -12.52
CA ASP A 96 -3.95 -7.41 -12.26
C ASP A 96 -3.50 -7.54 -10.80
N SER A 97 -4.49 -7.61 -9.93
CA SER A 97 -4.30 -7.87 -8.49
C SER A 97 -5.58 -8.45 -7.90
N PRO A 98 -5.60 -9.74 -7.49
CA PRO A 98 -6.78 -10.34 -6.87
C PRO A 98 -7.29 -9.54 -5.67
N LEU A 99 -6.37 -9.04 -4.82
CA LEU A 99 -6.75 -8.22 -3.66
C LEU A 99 -7.40 -6.89 -4.08
N ALA A 100 -6.87 -6.23 -5.12
CA ALA A 100 -7.45 -4.98 -5.62
C ALA A 100 -8.83 -5.20 -6.26
N ILE A 101 -9.01 -6.32 -6.95
CA ILE A 101 -10.32 -6.71 -7.51
C ILE A 101 -11.35 -6.89 -6.38
N GLU A 102 -10.99 -7.61 -5.31
CA GLU A 102 -11.89 -7.79 -4.17
C GLU A 102 -12.15 -6.47 -3.42
N ALA A 103 -11.12 -5.64 -3.22
CA ALA A 103 -11.29 -4.31 -2.65
C ALA A 103 -12.26 -3.45 -3.49
N THR A 104 -12.14 -3.47 -4.82
CA THR A 104 -13.04 -2.73 -5.71
C THR A 104 -14.50 -3.21 -5.59
N LYS A 105 -14.73 -4.51 -5.37
CA LYS A 105 -16.07 -5.03 -5.07
C LYS A 105 -16.62 -4.50 -3.75
N VAL A 106 -15.76 -4.38 -2.72
CA VAL A 106 -16.15 -3.80 -1.43
C VAL A 106 -16.53 -2.32 -1.60
N PHE A 107 -15.74 -1.53 -2.33
CA PHE A 107 -16.06 -0.16 -2.68
C PHE A 107 -17.43 -0.07 -3.37
N THR A 108 -17.63 -0.88 -4.42
CA THR A 108 -18.90 -0.93 -5.17
C THR A 108 -20.10 -1.28 -4.28
N LYS A 109 -19.93 -2.18 -3.31
CA LYS A 109 -21.00 -2.58 -2.40
C LYS A 109 -21.40 -1.48 -1.41
N ASN A 110 -20.45 -0.60 -1.05
CA ASN A 110 -20.65 0.43 -0.01
C ASN A 110 -20.72 1.86 -0.58
N MET A 111 -20.99 2.04 -1.87
CA MET A 111 -21.02 3.35 -2.54
C MET A 111 -21.87 4.37 -1.79
N ARG A 112 -23.12 4.02 -1.44
CA ARG A 112 -24.07 4.93 -0.78
C ARG A 112 -23.60 5.46 0.56
N GLU A 113 -22.84 4.66 1.29
CA GLU A 113 -22.36 5.01 2.63
C GLU A 113 -21.07 5.81 2.60
N CYS A 114 -20.15 5.44 1.68
CA CYS A 114 -18.76 5.88 1.70
C CYS A 114 -18.39 6.91 0.63
N PHE A 115 -19.13 6.96 -0.49
CA PHE A 115 -18.76 7.84 -1.60
C PHE A 115 -19.13 9.29 -1.32
N ASP A 116 -18.31 10.20 -1.86
CA ASP A 116 -18.55 11.65 -1.83
C ASP A 116 -19.77 12.04 -2.70
N GLU A 117 -20.10 13.32 -2.70
CA GLU A 117 -21.26 13.82 -3.43
C GLU A 117 -21.11 13.71 -4.95
N GLU A 118 -19.89 13.84 -5.49
CA GLU A 118 -19.64 13.76 -6.92
C GLU A 118 -19.77 12.32 -7.43
N ALA A 119 -19.16 11.37 -6.73
CA ALA A 119 -19.29 9.96 -7.05
C ALA A 119 -20.72 9.44 -6.86
N ILE A 120 -21.47 9.95 -5.86
CA ILE A 120 -22.87 9.60 -5.67
C ILE A 120 -23.77 10.11 -6.80
N LYS A 121 -23.52 11.31 -7.37
CA LYS A 121 -24.27 11.78 -8.54
C LYS A 121 -24.13 10.80 -9.71
N LEU A 122 -22.94 10.30 -9.98
CA LEU A 122 -22.73 9.27 -11.02
C LEU A 122 -23.55 8.01 -10.73
N VAL A 123 -23.56 7.55 -9.49
CA VAL A 123 -24.33 6.37 -9.07
C VAL A 123 -25.83 6.61 -9.25
N ASP A 124 -26.33 7.82 -8.99
CA ASP A 124 -27.74 8.20 -9.18
C ASP A 124 -28.14 8.23 -10.67
N GLU A 125 -27.19 8.54 -11.52
CA GLU A 125 -27.34 8.49 -12.98
C GLU A 125 -27.18 7.06 -13.55
N GLY A 126 -26.95 6.06 -12.70
CA GLY A 126 -26.75 4.67 -13.08
C GLY A 126 -25.34 4.33 -13.55
N ILE A 127 -24.37 5.23 -13.33
CA ILE A 127 -22.98 5.05 -13.71
C ILE A 127 -22.20 4.47 -12.51
N ASN A 128 -21.45 3.38 -12.76
CA ASN A 128 -20.49 2.90 -11.76
C ASN A 128 -19.18 3.69 -11.88
N PRO A 129 -18.75 4.46 -10.86
CA PRO A 129 -17.56 5.31 -10.96
C PRO A 129 -16.24 4.55 -11.16
N LEU A 130 -16.23 3.23 -10.92
CA LEU A 130 -15.02 2.39 -10.95
C LEU A 130 -15.00 1.40 -12.12
N VAL A 131 -16.02 1.46 -12.99
CA VAL A 131 -16.16 0.52 -14.12
C VAL A 131 -16.38 1.30 -15.42
N PHE A 132 -15.65 0.95 -16.46
CA PHE A 132 -15.72 1.60 -17.77
C PHE A 132 -15.41 0.62 -18.90
N PRO A 133 -15.78 0.90 -20.14
CA PRO A 133 -15.44 0.06 -21.28
C PRO A 133 -13.94 -0.12 -21.44
N GLY A 134 -13.48 -1.38 -21.62
CA GLY A 134 -12.07 -1.72 -21.72
C GLY A 134 -11.36 -2.02 -20.40
N LEU A 135 -12.04 -1.92 -19.24
CA LEU A 135 -11.52 -2.43 -17.98
C LEU A 135 -11.59 -3.96 -17.98
N LYS A 136 -10.45 -4.60 -17.75
CA LYS A 136 -10.30 -6.06 -17.65
C LYS A 136 -9.68 -6.43 -16.31
N THR A 137 -10.18 -7.49 -15.69
CA THR A 137 -9.63 -8.00 -14.43
C THR A 137 -8.93 -9.34 -14.66
N SER A 138 -7.79 -9.54 -14.02
CA SER A 138 -7.02 -10.78 -14.09
C SER A 138 -7.02 -11.47 -12.72
N VAL A 139 -7.67 -12.61 -12.63
CA VAL A 139 -7.79 -13.36 -11.38
C VAL A 139 -6.70 -14.43 -11.28
N THR A 140 -6.48 -15.19 -12.34
CA THR A 140 -5.51 -16.29 -12.35
C THR A 140 -4.09 -15.83 -12.68
N SER A 141 -3.10 -16.63 -12.33
CA SER A 141 -1.70 -16.37 -12.69
C SER A 141 -1.46 -16.48 -14.20
N ASP A 142 -2.25 -17.28 -14.89
CA ASP A 142 -2.10 -17.46 -16.33
C ASP A 142 -2.69 -16.27 -17.10
N ASP A 143 -3.84 -15.71 -16.65
CA ASP A 143 -4.36 -14.45 -17.17
C ASP A 143 -3.32 -13.33 -17.03
N SER A 144 -2.68 -13.26 -15.84
CA SER A 144 -1.63 -12.27 -15.55
C SER A 144 -0.44 -12.36 -16.52
N LYS A 145 0.00 -13.56 -16.83
CA LYS A 145 1.10 -13.80 -17.77
C LYS A 145 0.74 -13.31 -19.18
N LEU A 146 -0.48 -13.62 -19.65
CA LEU A 146 -0.96 -13.27 -20.97
C LEU A 146 -0.94 -11.75 -21.23
N ILE A 147 -1.17 -10.92 -20.21
CA ILE A 147 -1.13 -9.44 -20.34
C ILE A 147 0.20 -8.98 -20.95
N ASN A 148 1.32 -9.62 -20.57
CA ASN A 148 2.64 -9.20 -21.03
C ASN A 148 2.94 -9.56 -22.51
N PHE A 149 2.13 -10.41 -23.13
CA PHE A 149 2.25 -10.80 -24.54
C PHE A 149 1.31 -10.02 -25.46
N ILE A 150 0.44 -9.19 -24.93
CA ILE A 150 -0.43 -8.32 -25.74
C ILE A 150 0.43 -7.16 -26.26
N GLU A 151 0.49 -7.00 -27.58
CA GLU A 151 1.33 -5.98 -28.22
C GLU A 151 0.72 -4.57 -28.16
N LYS A 152 -0.64 -4.48 -28.21
CA LYS A 152 -1.35 -3.18 -28.18
C LYS A 152 -1.02 -2.41 -26.91
N PRO A 153 -0.71 -1.10 -27.00
CA PRO A 153 -0.52 -0.23 -25.85
C PRO A 153 -1.70 -0.31 -24.87
N LYS A 154 -1.38 -0.37 -23.57
CA LYS A 154 -2.36 -0.57 -22.51
C LYS A 154 -1.91 -0.02 -21.18
N VAL A 155 -2.84 0.10 -20.26
CA VAL A 155 -2.57 0.39 -18.85
C VAL A 155 -2.59 -0.91 -18.05
N ILE A 156 -1.62 -1.09 -17.15
CA ILE A 156 -1.56 -2.22 -16.23
C ILE A 156 -1.48 -1.68 -14.81
N ILE A 157 -2.50 -1.93 -13.99
CA ILE A 157 -2.55 -1.57 -12.58
C ILE A 157 -2.34 -2.83 -11.76
N SER A 158 -1.30 -2.88 -10.94
CA SER A 158 -0.96 -4.08 -10.18
C SER A 158 -0.34 -3.78 -8.82
N ALA A 159 -0.64 -4.59 -7.82
CA ALA A 159 -0.02 -4.51 -6.49
C ALA A 159 1.31 -5.31 -6.44
N SER A 160 2.26 -4.88 -5.62
CA SER A 160 2.21 -3.87 -4.58
C SER A 160 2.66 -2.49 -5.08
N GLY A 161 2.19 -1.45 -4.40
CA GLY A 161 2.51 -0.06 -4.76
C GLY A 161 3.99 0.32 -4.62
N MET A 162 4.78 -0.40 -3.80
CA MET A 162 6.22 -0.17 -3.61
C MET A 162 7.12 -1.12 -4.42
N CYS A 163 6.55 -1.96 -5.29
CA CYS A 163 7.24 -2.91 -6.17
C CYS A 163 8.02 -4.05 -5.48
N ASP A 164 7.92 -4.23 -4.17
CA ASP A 164 8.69 -5.23 -3.43
C ASP A 164 8.09 -6.65 -3.52
N ALA A 165 6.81 -6.75 -3.78
CA ALA A 165 6.09 -8.02 -3.87
C ALA A 165 4.99 -7.97 -4.95
N GLY A 166 4.32 -9.10 -5.18
CA GLY A 166 3.14 -9.18 -6.03
C GLY A 166 3.44 -9.28 -7.52
N ARG A 167 2.34 -9.27 -8.30
CA ARG A 167 2.36 -9.43 -9.76
C ARG A 167 3.03 -8.27 -10.48
N ILE A 168 3.01 -7.08 -9.89
CA ILE A 168 3.69 -5.90 -10.43
C ILE A 168 5.15 -6.18 -10.81
N ARG A 169 5.85 -7.02 -10.05
CA ARG A 169 7.26 -7.36 -10.33
C ARG A 169 7.44 -8.09 -11.66
N HIS A 170 6.46 -8.89 -12.06
CA HIS A 170 6.47 -9.54 -13.38
C HIS A 170 6.24 -8.52 -14.49
N HIS A 171 5.28 -7.61 -14.32
CA HIS A 171 5.05 -6.52 -15.27
C HIS A 171 6.26 -5.60 -15.40
N LEU A 172 6.92 -5.26 -14.29
CA LEU A 172 8.16 -4.50 -14.30
C LEU A 172 9.27 -5.23 -15.08
N LYS A 173 9.41 -6.55 -14.89
CA LYS A 173 10.39 -7.34 -15.65
C LYS A 173 10.20 -7.23 -17.17
N HIS A 174 8.95 -7.18 -17.64
CA HIS A 174 8.60 -7.11 -19.06
C HIS A 174 8.63 -5.69 -19.65
N ASN A 175 8.54 -4.64 -18.82
CA ASN A 175 8.36 -3.27 -19.31
C ASN A 175 9.54 -2.33 -18.98
N LEU A 176 10.35 -2.59 -17.94
CA LEU A 176 11.42 -1.66 -17.52
C LEU A 176 12.53 -1.47 -18.54
N TRP A 177 12.86 -2.48 -19.34
CA TRP A 177 13.90 -2.41 -20.37
C TRP A 177 13.39 -1.76 -21.67
N ARG A 178 12.10 -1.51 -21.78
CA ARG A 178 11.46 -0.95 -22.98
C ARG A 178 11.35 0.57 -22.84
N LYS A 179 12.08 1.31 -23.67
CA LYS A 179 12.14 2.78 -23.66
C LYS A 179 10.81 3.47 -23.98
N GLU A 180 9.93 2.80 -24.71
CA GLU A 180 8.58 3.26 -25.04
C GLU A 180 7.60 3.16 -23.88
N CYS A 181 7.89 2.34 -22.86
CA CYS A 181 7.01 2.14 -21.70
C CYS A 181 7.23 3.20 -20.62
N THR A 182 6.19 3.43 -19.83
CA THR A 182 6.23 4.30 -18.64
C THR A 182 5.83 3.52 -17.40
N ILE A 183 6.62 3.66 -16.33
CA ILE A 183 6.24 3.23 -14.99
C ILE A 183 5.75 4.47 -14.25
N LEU A 184 4.48 4.47 -13.87
CA LEU A 184 3.83 5.61 -13.23
C LEU A 184 3.60 5.32 -11.75
N PHE A 185 4.35 5.99 -10.88
CA PHE A 185 4.15 5.93 -9.45
C PHE A 185 3.03 6.86 -9.01
N VAL A 186 2.10 6.32 -8.24
CA VAL A 186 0.89 7.01 -7.79
C VAL A 186 0.77 7.06 -6.26
N GLY A 187 1.87 6.91 -5.55
CA GLY A 187 1.90 6.92 -4.09
C GLY A 187 3.32 6.95 -3.54
N TYR A 188 3.41 7.15 -2.23
CA TYR A 188 4.68 7.20 -1.50
C TYR A 188 5.52 5.94 -1.70
N GLN A 189 6.82 6.14 -1.83
CA GLN A 189 7.80 5.07 -1.96
C GLN A 189 8.77 5.11 -0.77
N ALA A 190 8.67 4.12 0.11
CA ALA A 190 9.51 4.05 1.31
C ALA A 190 10.98 3.78 0.99
N ASN A 191 11.88 4.29 1.82
CA ASN A 191 13.30 4.06 1.70
C ASN A 191 13.64 2.56 1.63
N GLY A 192 14.53 2.19 0.69
CA GLY A 192 14.99 0.82 0.49
C GLY A 192 14.06 -0.07 -0.35
N THR A 193 12.89 0.42 -0.78
CA THR A 193 12.00 -0.30 -1.68
C THR A 193 12.48 -0.22 -3.13
N LEU A 194 12.05 -1.16 -3.98
CA LEU A 194 12.36 -1.11 -5.41
C LEU A 194 11.75 0.12 -6.07
N GLY A 195 10.52 0.51 -5.70
CA GLY A 195 9.88 1.70 -6.24
C GLY A 195 10.67 2.97 -5.93
N ARG A 196 11.21 3.10 -4.71
CA ARG A 196 12.06 4.23 -4.33
C ARG A 196 13.34 4.30 -5.14
N ARG A 197 14.02 3.18 -5.34
CA ARG A 197 15.25 3.08 -6.16
C ARG A 197 14.99 3.49 -7.62
N LEU A 198 13.84 3.09 -8.18
CA LEU A 198 13.46 3.50 -9.53
C LEU A 198 13.20 5.01 -9.62
N LEU A 199 12.50 5.60 -8.64
CA LEU A 199 12.29 7.05 -8.56
C LEU A 199 13.60 7.84 -8.40
N GLU A 200 14.58 7.29 -7.70
CA GLU A 200 15.92 7.86 -7.54
C GLU A 200 16.79 7.69 -8.80
N GLY A 201 16.26 7.08 -9.86
CA GLY A 201 16.91 6.95 -11.16
C GLY A 201 17.88 5.79 -11.28
N GLU A 202 17.78 4.76 -10.45
CA GLU A 202 18.63 3.57 -10.59
C GLU A 202 18.44 2.90 -11.94
N LYS A 203 19.52 2.75 -12.70
CA LYS A 203 19.49 2.26 -14.09
C LYS A 203 19.68 0.75 -14.20
N ASN A 204 20.13 0.08 -13.16
CA ASN A 204 20.37 -1.37 -13.17
C ASN A 204 19.78 -2.01 -11.91
N ILE A 205 18.74 -2.80 -12.08
CA ILE A 205 18.08 -3.48 -10.99
C ILE A 205 18.10 -5.00 -11.16
N LYS A 206 17.77 -5.74 -10.10
CA LYS A 206 17.58 -7.20 -10.17
C LYS A 206 16.15 -7.57 -9.86
N LEU A 207 15.50 -8.27 -10.80
CA LEU A 207 14.19 -8.89 -10.59
C LEU A 207 14.31 -10.40 -10.80
N PHE A 208 13.84 -11.19 -9.82
CA PHE A 208 13.91 -12.66 -9.84
C PHE A 208 15.32 -13.22 -10.08
N GLY A 209 16.35 -12.48 -9.64
CA GLY A 209 17.76 -12.84 -9.82
C GLY A 209 18.38 -12.38 -11.14
N GLU A 210 17.59 -11.91 -12.10
CA GLU A 210 18.06 -11.43 -13.39
C GLU A 210 18.35 -9.92 -13.36
N PRO A 211 19.47 -9.46 -13.96
CA PRO A 211 19.75 -8.03 -14.13
C PRO A 211 18.82 -7.44 -15.20
N ILE A 212 18.30 -6.24 -14.96
CA ILE A 212 17.44 -5.50 -15.89
C ILE A 212 17.96 -4.07 -15.96
N GLU A 213 18.23 -3.59 -17.16
CA GLU A 213 18.49 -2.18 -17.43
C GLU A 213 17.18 -1.41 -17.49
N VAL A 214 17.14 -0.24 -16.85
CA VAL A 214 15.94 0.62 -16.80
C VAL A 214 16.02 1.64 -17.91
N HIS A 215 15.30 1.40 -18.98
CA HIS A 215 15.13 2.30 -20.12
C HIS A 215 13.74 2.96 -20.14
N ALA A 216 12.75 2.34 -19.48
CA ALA A 216 11.41 2.89 -19.36
C ALA A 216 11.45 4.27 -18.68
N ARG A 217 10.52 5.12 -19.07
CA ARG A 217 10.28 6.39 -18.41
C ARG A 217 9.71 6.15 -17.02
N ILE A 218 10.26 6.85 -16.04
CA ILE A 218 9.79 6.80 -14.65
C ILE A 218 9.09 8.12 -14.36
N GLU A 219 7.79 8.05 -14.10
CA GLU A 219 6.93 9.19 -13.81
C GLU A 219 6.26 9.04 -12.44
N SER A 220 5.82 10.15 -11.87
CA SER A 220 5.08 10.16 -10.62
C SER A 220 3.98 11.21 -10.65
N LEU A 221 2.76 10.82 -10.30
CA LEU A 221 1.71 11.77 -9.98
C LEU A 221 1.94 12.28 -8.55
N HIS A 222 2.43 13.51 -8.46
CA HIS A 222 2.73 14.15 -7.17
C HIS A 222 1.44 14.64 -6.50
N GLY A 223 1.48 14.77 -5.16
CA GLY A 223 0.39 15.36 -4.39
C GLY A 223 -0.79 14.43 -4.09
N ILE A 224 -0.88 13.27 -4.71
CA ILE A 224 -1.89 12.27 -4.35
C ILE A 224 -1.45 11.58 -3.07
N SER A 225 -1.98 12.00 -1.92
CA SER A 225 -1.76 11.34 -0.63
C SER A 225 -3.07 10.87 -0.04
N GLY A 226 -3.12 9.62 0.40
CA GLY A 226 -4.27 9.09 1.14
C GLY A 226 -4.27 9.48 2.61
N HIS A 227 -3.14 10.02 3.14
CA HIS A 227 -2.99 10.43 4.53
C HIS A 227 -3.11 11.94 4.65
N ALA A 228 -3.71 12.40 5.74
CA ALA A 228 -3.74 13.80 6.10
C ALA A 228 -2.30 14.34 6.32
N ASP A 229 -2.10 15.61 6.01
CA ASP A 229 -0.89 16.32 6.39
C ASP A 229 -0.95 16.81 7.85
N MET A 230 0.11 17.48 8.32
CA MET A 230 0.19 17.99 9.68
C MET A 230 -1.04 18.85 10.04
N ASN A 231 -1.47 19.74 9.12
CA ASN A 231 -2.61 20.63 9.38
C ASN A 231 -3.93 19.83 9.42
N GLY A 232 -4.11 18.88 8.54
CA GLY A 232 -5.27 17.98 8.51
C GLY A 232 -5.38 17.13 9.78
N LEU A 233 -4.27 16.55 10.24
CA LEU A 233 -4.20 15.79 11.49
C LEU A 233 -4.58 16.65 12.70
N ILE A 234 -4.03 17.88 12.80
CA ILE A 234 -4.36 18.82 13.87
C ILE A 234 -5.83 19.29 13.78
N ALA A 235 -6.33 19.55 12.56
CA ALA A 235 -7.73 19.93 12.37
C ALA A 235 -8.66 18.81 12.80
N TRP A 236 -8.35 17.56 12.46
CA TRP A 236 -9.13 16.39 12.89
C TRP A 236 -9.14 16.23 14.42
N LEU A 237 -7.97 16.38 15.08
CA LEU A 237 -7.87 16.33 16.55
C LEU A 237 -8.66 17.47 17.23
N LYS A 238 -8.72 18.66 16.64
CA LYS A 238 -9.53 19.79 17.13
C LYS A 238 -11.05 19.56 17.00
N GLY A 239 -11.46 18.59 16.20
CA GLY A 239 -12.89 18.26 15.99
C GLY A 239 -13.56 17.58 17.18
N PHE A 240 -12.80 17.04 18.15
CA PHE A 240 -13.37 16.47 19.38
C PHE A 240 -13.98 17.56 20.26
N LYS A 241 -15.22 17.35 20.72
CA LYS A 241 -15.98 18.32 21.54
C LYS A 241 -15.64 18.25 23.03
N THR A 242 -15.03 17.13 23.46
CA THR A 242 -14.55 16.93 24.84
C THR A 242 -13.04 17.06 24.90
N PRO A 243 -12.47 17.58 26.00
CA PRO A 243 -11.03 17.57 26.19
C PRO A 243 -10.50 16.15 26.17
N LEU A 244 -9.44 15.93 25.38
CA LEU A 244 -8.72 14.66 25.34
C LEU A 244 -7.83 14.54 26.58
N GLN A 245 -7.81 13.37 27.21
CA GLN A 245 -6.91 13.09 28.31
C GLN A 245 -5.48 12.82 27.82
N HIS A 246 -5.34 12.10 26.68
CA HIS A 246 -4.04 11.84 26.08
C HIS A 246 -4.17 11.51 24.59
N VAL A 247 -3.17 11.92 23.79
CA VAL A 247 -3.03 11.56 22.38
C VAL A 247 -1.78 10.70 22.19
N PHE A 248 -1.95 9.48 21.68
CA PHE A 248 -0.85 8.58 21.33
C PHE A 248 -0.56 8.71 19.85
N VAL A 249 0.66 9.17 19.54
CA VAL A 249 1.12 9.39 18.16
C VAL A 249 1.90 8.17 17.68
N VAL A 250 1.42 7.53 16.62
CA VAL A 250 1.97 6.28 16.08
C VAL A 250 2.10 6.37 14.56
N HIS A 251 2.57 5.29 13.92
CA HIS A 251 2.59 5.14 12.47
C HIS A 251 3.24 6.33 11.74
N GLY A 252 4.54 6.46 11.89
CA GLY A 252 5.39 7.44 11.24
C GLY A 252 6.86 7.09 11.40
N GLU A 253 7.74 7.89 10.81
CA GLU A 253 9.18 7.79 11.10
C GLU A 253 9.44 8.29 12.53
N ASP A 254 10.40 7.67 13.23
CA ASP A 254 10.66 7.93 14.67
C ASP A 254 10.71 9.43 15.02
N THR A 255 11.46 10.22 14.22
CA THR A 255 11.59 11.66 14.43
C THR A 255 10.29 12.41 14.16
N VAL A 256 9.51 11.97 13.18
CA VAL A 256 8.24 12.61 12.81
C VAL A 256 7.17 12.37 13.88
N THR A 257 7.12 11.17 14.46
CA THR A 257 6.18 10.87 15.55
C THR A 257 6.46 11.71 16.78
N GLU A 258 7.74 11.87 17.17
CA GLU A 258 8.16 12.71 18.31
C GLU A 258 7.82 14.19 18.05
N GLU A 259 8.19 14.73 16.88
CA GLU A 259 7.90 16.11 16.49
C GLU A 259 6.40 16.39 16.46
N PHE A 260 5.60 15.45 15.95
CA PHE A 260 4.15 15.62 15.88
C PHE A 260 3.49 15.54 17.26
N ALA A 261 3.97 14.66 18.16
CA ALA A 261 3.48 14.63 19.54
C ALA A 261 3.70 15.97 20.25
N GLN A 262 4.91 16.56 20.13
CA GLN A 262 5.18 17.89 20.64
C GLN A 262 4.25 18.94 20.02
N LYS A 263 4.02 18.88 18.69
CA LYS A 263 3.10 19.80 18.00
C LYS A 263 1.67 19.70 18.49
N VAL A 264 1.20 18.50 18.80
CA VAL A 264 -0.13 18.25 19.41
C VAL A 264 -0.21 18.91 20.78
N GLU A 265 0.78 18.71 21.65
CA GLU A 265 0.82 19.37 22.99
C GLU A 265 0.79 20.89 22.90
N GLU A 266 1.63 21.47 22.04
CA GLU A 266 1.69 22.91 21.82
C GLU A 266 0.37 23.51 21.30
N THR A 267 -0.35 22.74 20.46
CA THR A 267 -1.51 23.26 19.73
C THR A 267 -2.83 23.01 20.44
N LEU A 268 -2.97 21.86 21.12
CA LEU A 268 -4.22 21.45 21.79
C LEU A 268 -4.14 21.60 23.31
N GLY A 269 -2.94 21.70 23.90
CA GLY A 269 -2.78 21.79 25.35
C GLY A 269 -3.13 20.48 26.09
N CYS A 270 -3.18 19.35 25.38
CA CYS A 270 -3.38 18.02 25.96
C CYS A 270 -2.09 17.21 25.88
N PRO A 271 -1.82 16.30 26.86
CA PRO A 271 -0.67 15.43 26.80
C PRO A 271 -0.64 14.59 25.53
N ALA A 272 0.54 14.50 24.89
CA ALA A 272 0.74 13.64 23.75
C ALA A 272 2.03 12.84 23.87
N TRP A 273 2.01 11.61 23.43
CA TRP A 273 3.15 10.72 23.52
C TRP A 273 3.34 9.86 22.27
N ALA A 274 4.57 9.79 21.81
CA ALA A 274 5.01 8.90 20.73
C ALA A 274 5.66 7.65 21.33
N PRO A 275 4.92 6.53 21.55
CA PRO A 275 5.44 5.36 22.22
C PRO A 275 6.48 4.63 21.36
N PHE A 276 7.59 4.20 21.98
CA PHE A 276 8.48 3.23 21.37
C PHE A 276 7.88 1.82 21.41
N PRO A 277 8.40 0.87 20.60
CA PRO A 277 7.99 -0.54 20.66
C PRO A 277 8.03 -1.08 22.10
N ASN A 278 6.96 -1.78 22.50
CA ASN A 278 6.69 -2.25 23.86
C ASN A 278 6.40 -1.14 24.89
N GLY A 279 6.06 0.07 24.47
CA GLY A 279 5.48 1.08 25.34
C GLY A 279 4.15 0.59 25.92
N GLU A 280 3.89 0.85 27.19
CA GLU A 280 2.72 0.38 27.92
C GLU A 280 2.11 1.51 28.76
N VAL A 281 0.78 1.64 28.70
CA VAL A 281 0.02 2.68 29.37
C VAL A 281 -1.14 2.07 30.14
N ASP A 282 -1.35 2.48 31.37
CA ASP A 282 -2.59 2.27 32.08
C ASP A 282 -3.57 3.39 31.74
N LEU A 283 -4.56 3.09 30.90
CA LEU A 283 -5.58 4.07 30.48
C LEU A 283 -6.53 4.44 31.63
N ALA A 284 -6.73 3.59 32.64
CA ALA A 284 -7.58 3.91 33.78
C ALA A 284 -6.92 4.90 34.73
N ALA A 285 -5.62 4.75 34.95
CA ALA A 285 -4.81 5.67 35.76
C ALA A 285 -4.26 6.87 34.98
N ASN A 286 -4.30 6.82 33.64
CA ASN A 286 -3.61 7.75 32.73
C ASN A 286 -2.10 7.85 33.02
N GLU A 287 -1.46 6.70 33.25
CA GLU A 287 -0.05 6.59 33.59
C GLU A 287 0.74 5.77 32.57
N ILE A 288 1.90 6.25 32.16
CA ILE A 288 2.84 5.49 31.32
C ILE A 288 3.58 4.52 32.25
N LEU A 289 3.31 3.22 32.08
CA LEU A 289 3.95 2.15 32.83
C LEU A 289 5.34 1.79 32.32
N ASN A 290 5.51 1.91 30.99
CA ASN A 290 6.77 1.61 30.31
C ASN A 290 6.88 2.48 29.05
N GLU A 291 7.97 3.22 28.91
CA GLU A 291 8.21 4.07 27.74
C GLU A 291 8.52 3.27 26.46
N GLY A 292 8.83 1.99 26.60
CA GLY A 292 9.29 1.15 25.49
C GLY A 292 10.77 1.29 25.22
N VAL A 293 11.23 0.65 24.14
CA VAL A 293 12.65 0.64 23.76
C VAL A 293 12.82 1.17 22.35
N ARG A 294 13.64 2.21 22.20
CA ARG A 294 14.02 2.71 20.88
C ARG A 294 14.87 1.65 20.15
N ILE A 295 14.28 0.96 19.21
CA ILE A 295 14.98 -0.03 18.37
C ILE A 295 15.63 0.72 17.21
N ALA A 296 16.95 0.94 17.29
CA ALA A 296 17.69 1.49 16.17
C ALA A 296 17.55 0.54 14.96
N VAL A 297 16.86 0.95 13.92
CA VAL A 297 16.79 0.20 12.67
C VAL A 297 18.16 0.25 11.99
N LYS A 298 19.04 -0.68 12.37
CA LYS A 298 20.29 -0.89 11.62
C LYS A 298 19.90 -1.32 10.23
N GLY A 299 20.29 -0.55 9.21
CA GLY A 299 20.12 -0.93 7.82
C GLY A 299 20.68 -2.33 7.61
N LYS A 300 19.82 -3.34 7.40
CA LYS A 300 20.24 -4.73 7.24
C LYS A 300 21.10 -4.85 5.98
N LYS A 301 22.34 -5.34 6.13
CA LYS A 301 23.22 -5.65 5.00
C LYS A 301 22.52 -6.68 4.09
N PRO A 302 22.71 -6.65 2.76
CA PRO A 302 22.04 -7.56 1.81
C PRO A 302 22.17 -9.06 2.14
N SER A 303 23.26 -9.47 2.78
CA SER A 303 23.50 -10.84 3.25
C SER A 303 22.57 -11.22 4.44
N GLN A 304 22.25 -10.29 5.31
CA GLN A 304 21.43 -10.50 6.49
C GLN A 304 19.94 -10.62 6.13
N LYS A 305 19.46 -9.85 5.12
CA LYS A 305 18.09 -9.99 4.59
C LYS A 305 17.84 -11.39 3.99
N LYS A 306 18.84 -12.01 3.36
CA LYS A 306 18.72 -13.39 2.86
C LYS A 306 18.68 -14.43 3.98
N ALA A 307 19.46 -14.23 5.03
CA ALA A 307 19.47 -15.10 6.22
C ALA A 307 18.15 -15.00 6.98
N ASP A 308 17.63 -13.79 7.19
CA ASP A 308 16.34 -13.56 7.84
C ASP A 308 15.19 -14.20 7.05
N ALA A 309 15.15 -14.05 5.71
CA ALA A 309 14.13 -14.68 4.88
C ALA A 309 14.22 -16.21 4.86
N ALA A 310 15.40 -16.79 5.04
CA ALA A 310 15.58 -18.23 5.20
C ALA A 310 15.08 -18.69 6.59
N PHE A 311 15.38 -17.94 7.63
CA PHE A 311 14.91 -18.20 8.98
C PHE A 311 13.38 -18.10 9.09
N GLU A 312 12.76 -17.08 8.50
CA GLU A 312 11.29 -16.96 8.46
C GLU A 312 10.63 -18.14 7.73
N ARG A 313 11.22 -18.62 6.63
CA ARG A 313 10.73 -19.84 5.96
C ARG A 313 10.87 -21.08 6.83
N LEU A 314 11.93 -21.18 7.63
CA LEU A 314 12.13 -22.28 8.57
C LEU A 314 11.08 -22.26 9.68
N ILE A 315 10.79 -21.08 10.26
CA ILE A 315 9.72 -20.89 11.23
C ILE A 315 8.34 -21.25 10.65
N ALA A 316 8.06 -20.83 9.41
CA ALA A 316 6.82 -21.18 8.73
C ALA A 316 6.68 -22.69 8.50
N ALA A 317 7.78 -23.39 8.18
CA ALA A 317 7.79 -24.84 8.07
C ALA A 317 7.53 -25.53 9.42
N GLY A 318 8.12 -25.02 10.51
CA GLY A 318 7.85 -25.51 11.87
C GLY A 318 6.37 -25.33 12.28
N ARG A 319 5.79 -24.18 12.04
CA ARG A 319 4.35 -23.93 12.29
C ARG A 319 3.46 -24.89 11.50
N ARG A 320 3.76 -25.10 10.21
CA ARG A 320 3.05 -26.07 9.38
C ARG A 320 3.15 -27.49 9.94
N LEU A 321 4.30 -27.90 10.48
CA LEU A 321 4.47 -29.19 11.12
C LEU A 321 3.58 -29.34 12.36
N LEU A 322 3.52 -28.31 13.21
CA LEU A 322 2.62 -28.28 14.37
C LEU A 322 1.15 -28.40 13.97
N ASP A 323 0.71 -27.70 12.90
CA ASP A 323 -0.64 -27.81 12.36
C ASP A 323 -0.94 -29.23 11.86
N VAL A 324 0.04 -29.93 11.29
CA VAL A 324 -0.12 -31.32 10.88
C VAL A 324 -0.26 -32.23 12.11
N ILE A 325 0.51 -32.01 13.17
CA ILE A 325 0.42 -32.79 14.42
C ILE A 325 -1.00 -32.66 15.00
N TYR A 326 -1.50 -31.44 15.17
CA TYR A 326 -2.85 -31.20 15.73
C TYR A 326 -3.96 -31.86 14.88
N ARG A 327 -3.86 -31.78 13.54
CA ARG A 327 -4.84 -32.40 12.65
C ARG A 327 -4.78 -33.93 12.65
N ARG A 328 -3.72 -34.53 13.17
CA ARG A 328 -3.52 -36.01 13.21
C ARG A 328 -3.70 -36.61 14.59
N GLU A 329 -4.37 -35.94 15.51
CA GLU A 329 -4.63 -36.41 16.88
C GLU A 329 -5.33 -37.79 16.91
N GLY A 330 -6.21 -38.08 15.97
CA GLY A 330 -7.00 -39.33 15.87
C GLY A 330 -6.33 -40.53 15.21
N ILE A 331 -5.04 -40.44 14.76
CA ILE A 331 -4.38 -41.58 14.10
C ILE A 331 -3.95 -42.66 15.08
N PRO A 332 -3.73 -43.92 14.61
CA PRO A 332 -3.30 -45.05 15.47
C PRO A 332 -1.99 -44.74 16.22
N ASN A 333 -1.89 -45.27 17.45
CA ASN A 333 -0.70 -45.02 18.31
C ASN A 333 0.62 -45.44 17.67
N LYS A 334 0.62 -46.53 16.85
CA LYS A 334 1.80 -46.98 16.11
C LYS A 334 2.30 -45.92 15.12
N ASP A 335 1.37 -45.19 14.47
CA ASP A 335 1.73 -44.12 13.51
C ASP A 335 2.15 -42.85 14.23
N LYS A 336 1.56 -42.56 15.41
CA LYS A 336 2.03 -41.47 16.31
C LYS A 336 3.47 -41.71 16.73
N ALA A 337 3.81 -42.90 17.21
CA ALA A 337 5.17 -43.23 17.64
C ALA A 337 6.19 -43.13 16.51
N LYS A 338 5.81 -43.53 15.29
CA LYS A 338 6.66 -43.37 14.10
C LYS A 338 6.86 -41.89 13.74
N PHE A 339 5.82 -41.11 13.79
CA PHE A 339 5.89 -39.65 13.50
C PHE A 339 6.72 -38.90 14.54
N GLU A 340 6.52 -39.19 15.82
CA GLU A 340 7.34 -38.67 16.93
C GLU A 340 8.82 -38.99 16.72
N SER A 341 9.18 -40.25 16.41
CA SER A 341 10.56 -40.63 16.13
C SER A 341 11.17 -39.87 14.97
N GLN A 342 10.40 -39.55 13.91
CA GLN A 342 10.89 -38.75 12.77
C GLN A 342 11.16 -37.30 13.17
N ILE A 343 10.32 -36.70 14.02
CA ILE A 343 10.50 -35.35 14.51
C ILE A 343 11.73 -35.28 15.42
N ASN A 344 11.86 -36.18 16.37
CA ASN A 344 12.99 -36.24 17.28
C ASN A 344 14.32 -36.45 16.52
N ASN A 345 14.36 -37.36 15.56
CA ASN A 345 15.54 -37.56 14.71
C ASN A 345 15.92 -36.30 13.92
N LEU A 346 14.92 -35.54 13.45
CA LEU A 346 15.16 -34.28 12.76
C LEU A 346 15.71 -33.23 13.74
N ALA A 347 15.13 -33.10 14.90
CA ALA A 347 15.59 -32.20 15.95
C ALA A 347 17.03 -32.51 16.37
N ASP A 348 17.30 -33.77 16.71
CA ASP A 348 18.66 -34.24 17.12
C ASP A 348 19.72 -34.00 16.05
N LYS A 349 19.33 -34.08 14.78
CA LYS A 349 20.25 -33.81 13.65
C LYS A 349 20.70 -32.37 13.61
N TRP A 350 19.80 -31.42 13.94
CA TRP A 350 20.06 -30.00 13.82
C TRP A 350 20.49 -29.34 15.14
N ASP A 351 20.29 -30.01 16.28
CA ASP A 351 20.70 -29.54 17.60
C ASP A 351 22.24 -29.70 17.85
N ARG A 352 22.94 -30.36 16.93
CA ARG A 352 24.40 -30.62 17.00
C ARG A 352 25.27 -29.53 16.42
N TRP A 353 24.64 -28.39 16.01
CA TRP A 353 25.38 -27.24 15.48
C TRP A 353 25.50 -26.19 16.58
N GLU A 354 26.51 -26.32 17.45
CA GLU A 354 27.04 -25.26 18.27
C GLU A 354 28.22 -24.55 17.60
#